data_13992d772f146a9b328b30e2941ad3e6
#
_entry.id   13992d772f146a9b328b30e2941ad3e6
#
_cell.length_a   1.000
_cell.length_b   1.000
_cell.length_c   1.000
_cell.angle_alpha   90.00
_cell.angle_beta   90.00
_cell.angle_gamma   90.00
#
_symmetry.space_group_name_H-M   'P 1'
#
loop_
_entity.id
_entity.type
_entity.pdbx_description
1 polymer ?
#
loop_
_entity_poly.entity_id
_entity_poly.type
_entity_poly.pdbx_seq_one_letter_code
_entity_poly.pdbx_strand_id
1 'polypeptide(L)'
;MNAAATETRTEHRTALRVETACEFSAVRAGVSQISAWLGELALPEADLGAWELSLIEAGNNAVKYAPPEARRRPVSFEISAGIRDVEARVTDHTPGFDWPEKIALPEPDAEHGRGLYLIKSLTDEVFYLRHPGQNVLVLRRARPAQSQGLTETSDLQHRLAEAEAALTDMTAELSANYESLVAVFRYSSELGGYADLAEFSNRLLRDLLQIAEADGVVLRLVSADGKKLETSLVLPHERAAKIPPLVLADEAIKSVELRAARSRTDVWFSPEEPLDKGDPLRTTLPLGNGICHGFYVRDQLVGTVAMGRLAANKPFTAAQVNLLHTFVDFLAIQIVNARLLNERTAARVTRRELEIAADIQRSLLPAQVPVCPPFSLAATCQSALQIGGDFYDVIPAGNRAALLVIADVMGKGVPAALFATVLRSTIRSMGHLFTQPGELLGAVNKTLFPDLSRVDMFITAKVVYLYPQRGGMISANAGHCPMIFWGTGLEKSVPTPVGFPLGIEVGTVYRQAVNALPPGAAVLLYTDGLNEGRNAVGEQFGEARLRQSVGEAAARSRDAEGAKNLLLHRLEDFRGAAPLTDDQTFILIRHLT
;
A
#
# COMPACT_ATOMS: atom_id res chain seq x y z
N MET A 1 38.43 -20.89 7.74
CA MET A 1 39.53 -21.64 7.09
C MET A 1 40.69 -20.71 7.04
N ASN A 2 41.85 -21.09 7.62
CA ASN A 2 43.04 -20.24 7.65
C ASN A 2 43.55 -19.99 6.23
N ALA A 3 43.95 -18.73 5.95
CA ALA A 3 44.66 -18.39 4.72
C ALA A 3 45.99 -19.18 4.68
N ALA A 4 46.21 -19.93 3.61
CA ALA A 4 47.48 -20.62 3.39
C ALA A 4 48.44 -19.65 2.70
N ALA A 5 49.55 -19.30 3.36
CA ALA A 5 50.64 -18.49 2.80
C ALA A 5 51.84 -19.37 2.47
N THR A 6 52.42 -19.17 1.29
CA THR A 6 53.62 -19.89 0.85
C THR A 6 54.65 -18.88 0.38
N GLU A 7 55.84 -18.89 0.96
CA GLU A 7 56.97 -18.05 0.57
C GLU A 7 57.93 -18.81 -0.36
N THR A 8 58.31 -18.18 -1.48
CA THR A 8 59.30 -18.75 -2.44
C THR A 8 60.38 -17.71 -2.76
N ARG A 9 61.68 -18.13 -2.78
CA ARG A 9 62.82 -17.30 -3.19
C ARG A 9 63.34 -17.76 -4.55
N THR A 10 63.40 -16.84 -5.51
CA THR A 10 64.09 -16.98 -6.77
C THR A 10 65.25 -16.00 -6.83
N GLU A 11 66.32 -16.23 -7.61
CA GLU A 11 67.66 -15.59 -7.53
C GLU A 11 67.70 -14.04 -7.49
N HIS A 12 66.60 -13.30 -7.67
CA HIS A 12 66.54 -11.83 -7.57
C HIS A 12 65.24 -11.26 -7.03
N ARG A 13 64.26 -12.09 -6.62
CA ARG A 13 63.00 -11.60 -6.04
C ARG A 13 62.55 -12.50 -4.89
N THR A 14 62.06 -11.87 -3.83
CA THR A 14 61.33 -12.55 -2.77
C THR A 14 59.82 -12.45 -3.09
N ALA A 15 59.11 -13.55 -3.01
CA ALA A 15 57.67 -13.60 -3.35
C ALA A 15 56.87 -14.27 -2.24
N LEU A 16 55.66 -13.73 -2.03
CA LEU A 16 54.65 -14.28 -1.12
C LEU A 16 53.38 -14.54 -1.91
N ARG A 17 52.77 -15.70 -1.69
CA ARG A 17 51.47 -16.05 -2.24
C ARG A 17 50.48 -16.30 -1.11
N VAL A 18 49.30 -15.63 -1.19
CA VAL A 18 48.21 -15.74 -0.23
C VAL A 18 46.93 -16.07 -0.98
N GLU A 19 46.25 -17.12 -0.58
CA GLU A 19 44.94 -17.49 -1.11
C GLU A 19 43.86 -17.27 -0.05
N THR A 20 42.82 -16.56 -0.40
CA THR A 20 41.73 -16.22 0.51
C THR A 20 40.39 -16.74 -0.03
N ALA A 21 39.45 -17.09 0.86
CA ALA A 21 38.06 -17.31 0.43
C ALA A 21 37.52 -16.03 -0.24
N CYS A 22 36.59 -16.19 -1.18
CA CYS A 22 35.93 -15.06 -1.87
C CYS A 22 34.92 -14.38 -0.93
N GLU A 23 35.41 -13.79 0.16
CA GLU A 23 34.67 -13.08 1.21
C GLU A 23 35.45 -11.85 1.66
N PHE A 24 34.78 -10.74 1.97
CA PHE A 24 35.42 -9.47 2.35
C PHE A 24 36.33 -9.59 3.58
N SER A 25 35.89 -10.35 4.59
CA SER A 25 36.66 -10.59 5.80
C SER A 25 37.96 -11.39 5.53
N ALA A 26 37.85 -12.39 4.65
CA ALA A 26 38.98 -13.23 4.28
C ALA A 26 40.03 -12.44 3.43
N VAL A 27 39.54 -11.61 2.49
CA VAL A 27 40.38 -10.69 1.71
C VAL A 27 41.17 -9.75 2.64
N ARG A 28 40.47 -9.10 3.59
CA ARG A 28 41.13 -8.20 4.55
C ARG A 28 42.22 -8.90 5.38
N ALA A 29 41.93 -10.10 5.89
CA ALA A 29 42.89 -10.89 6.64
C ALA A 29 44.12 -11.30 5.79
N GLY A 30 43.90 -11.68 4.52
CA GLY A 30 44.97 -11.99 3.57
C GLY A 30 45.86 -10.78 3.24
N VAL A 31 45.22 -9.63 3.01
CA VAL A 31 45.99 -8.36 2.76
C VAL A 31 46.76 -7.95 3.98
N SER A 32 46.23 -8.12 5.19
CA SER A 32 46.96 -7.85 6.44
C SER A 32 48.26 -8.68 6.57
N GLN A 33 48.24 -9.96 6.13
CA GLN A 33 49.43 -10.81 6.07
C GLN A 33 50.47 -10.29 5.06
N ILE A 34 49.97 -9.82 3.91
CA ILE A 34 50.84 -9.24 2.87
C ILE A 34 51.49 -7.95 3.36
N SER A 35 50.73 -7.07 4.03
CA SER A 35 51.24 -5.81 4.60
C SER A 35 52.31 -6.08 5.66
N ALA A 36 52.12 -7.07 6.54
CA ALA A 36 53.11 -7.47 7.51
C ALA A 36 54.40 -7.97 6.83
N TRP A 37 54.31 -8.83 5.81
CA TRP A 37 55.45 -9.32 5.05
C TRP A 37 56.18 -8.20 4.28
N LEU A 38 55.45 -7.24 3.67
CA LEU A 38 56.05 -6.07 3.02
C LEU A 38 56.76 -5.17 4.04
N GLY A 39 56.28 -5.08 5.27
CA GLY A 39 56.94 -4.37 6.37
C GLY A 39 58.29 -4.98 6.75
N GLU A 40 58.40 -6.33 6.73
CA GLU A 40 59.68 -7.01 6.96
C GLU A 40 60.74 -6.72 5.89
N LEU A 41 60.33 -6.28 4.70
CA LEU A 41 61.21 -5.90 3.59
C LEU A 41 61.66 -4.42 3.66
N ALA A 42 61.39 -3.75 4.77
CA ALA A 42 61.76 -2.35 5.04
C ALA A 42 61.25 -1.34 3.98
N LEU A 43 60.03 -1.54 3.49
CA LEU A 43 59.35 -0.52 2.69
C LEU A 43 58.96 0.68 3.56
N PRO A 44 58.95 1.91 3.01
CA PRO A 44 58.43 3.08 3.70
C PRO A 44 56.97 2.88 4.11
N GLU A 45 56.56 3.47 5.24
CA GLU A 45 55.19 3.32 5.81
C GLU A 45 54.12 3.81 4.83
N ALA A 46 54.38 4.90 4.10
CA ALA A 46 53.49 5.40 3.05
C ALA A 46 53.29 4.39 1.89
N ASP A 47 54.32 3.62 1.53
CA ASP A 47 54.22 2.58 0.50
C ASP A 47 53.45 1.36 1.02
N LEU A 48 53.59 1.02 2.30
CA LEU A 48 52.82 -0.04 2.93
C LEU A 48 51.32 0.28 2.91
N GLY A 49 50.94 1.51 3.28
CA GLY A 49 49.52 1.96 3.21
C GLY A 49 48.96 1.96 1.79
N ALA A 50 49.77 2.39 0.80
CA ALA A 50 49.36 2.37 -0.59
C ALA A 50 49.14 0.95 -1.13
N TRP A 51 50.00 0.00 -0.76
CA TRP A 51 49.85 -1.41 -1.10
C TRP A 51 48.63 -2.02 -0.42
N GLU A 52 48.43 -1.77 0.86
CA GLU A 52 47.31 -2.29 1.62
C GLU A 52 45.98 -1.85 0.98
N LEU A 53 45.83 -0.55 0.70
CA LEU A 53 44.60 -0.01 0.12
C LEU A 53 44.36 -0.54 -1.29
N SER A 54 45.39 -0.60 -2.14
CA SER A 54 45.26 -1.11 -3.52
C SER A 54 44.88 -2.58 -3.55
N LEU A 55 45.44 -3.42 -2.65
CA LEU A 55 45.12 -4.84 -2.59
C LEU A 55 43.75 -5.11 -1.98
N ILE A 56 43.31 -4.32 -0.98
CA ILE A 56 41.96 -4.38 -0.43
C ILE A 56 40.92 -4.06 -1.52
N GLU A 57 41.12 -2.97 -2.26
CA GLU A 57 40.22 -2.58 -3.34
C GLU A 57 40.15 -3.62 -4.46
N ALA A 58 41.31 -4.16 -4.87
CA ALA A 58 41.34 -5.22 -5.88
C ALA A 58 40.63 -6.49 -5.42
N GLY A 59 40.89 -6.92 -4.17
CA GLY A 59 40.22 -8.08 -3.58
C GLY A 59 38.74 -7.88 -3.34
N ASN A 60 38.34 -6.69 -2.89
CA ASN A 60 36.92 -6.35 -2.71
C ASN A 60 36.15 -6.36 -4.05
N ASN A 61 36.76 -5.88 -5.13
CA ASN A 61 36.18 -5.97 -6.46
C ASN A 61 36.02 -7.43 -6.90
N ALA A 62 37.01 -8.29 -6.63
CA ALA A 62 36.93 -9.71 -6.90
C ALA A 62 35.72 -10.38 -6.17
N VAL A 63 35.46 -10.02 -4.90
CA VAL A 63 34.34 -10.52 -4.12
C VAL A 63 33.01 -9.94 -4.59
N LYS A 64 32.96 -8.62 -4.79
CA LYS A 64 31.75 -7.88 -5.16
C LYS A 64 31.14 -8.38 -6.48
N TYR A 65 31.99 -8.63 -7.47
CA TYR A 65 31.54 -8.99 -8.81
C TYR A 65 31.60 -10.51 -9.11
N ALA A 66 31.92 -11.34 -8.11
CA ALA A 66 31.93 -12.79 -8.26
C ALA A 66 30.51 -13.37 -8.38
N PRO A 67 30.17 -14.06 -9.49
CA PRO A 67 28.92 -14.79 -9.59
C PRO A 67 28.91 -15.99 -8.60
N PRO A 68 27.74 -16.53 -8.25
CA PRO A 68 27.60 -17.58 -7.23
C PRO A 68 28.53 -18.79 -7.45
N GLU A 69 28.80 -19.14 -8.70
CA GLU A 69 29.66 -20.26 -9.08
C GLU A 69 31.14 -19.96 -8.82
N ALA A 70 31.58 -18.72 -9.04
CA ALA A 70 32.94 -18.26 -8.82
C ALA A 70 33.28 -18.04 -7.34
N ARG A 71 32.30 -17.78 -6.47
CA ARG A 71 32.49 -17.60 -5.02
C ARG A 71 33.09 -18.81 -4.31
N ARG A 72 33.02 -19.98 -4.92
CA ARG A 72 33.65 -21.20 -4.39
C ARG A 72 35.16 -21.27 -4.68
N ARG A 73 35.68 -20.40 -5.55
CA ARG A 73 37.09 -20.32 -5.90
C ARG A 73 37.77 -19.26 -5.06
N PRO A 74 39.05 -19.46 -4.67
CA PRO A 74 39.79 -18.47 -3.88
C PRO A 74 40.13 -17.24 -4.72
N VAL A 75 40.27 -16.09 -4.04
CA VAL A 75 40.99 -14.94 -4.57
C VAL A 75 42.47 -15.13 -4.20
N SER A 76 43.36 -15.08 -5.20
CA SER A 76 44.78 -15.31 -5.00
C SER A 76 45.55 -14.01 -5.16
N PHE A 77 46.43 -13.74 -4.21
CA PHE A 77 47.38 -12.63 -4.20
C PHE A 77 48.79 -13.19 -4.31
N GLU A 78 49.54 -12.76 -5.30
CA GLU A 78 50.94 -13.13 -5.48
C GLU A 78 51.77 -11.82 -5.55
N ILE A 79 52.61 -11.60 -4.55
CA ILE A 79 53.40 -10.36 -4.42
C ILE A 79 54.85 -10.74 -4.54
N SER A 80 55.57 -10.04 -5.39
CA SER A 80 57.03 -10.20 -5.55
C SER A 80 57.77 -8.88 -5.40
N ALA A 81 58.73 -8.83 -4.49
CA ALA A 81 59.57 -7.67 -4.23
C ALA A 81 60.95 -7.86 -4.85
N GLY A 82 61.28 -6.98 -5.80
CA GLY A 82 62.58 -6.87 -6.42
C GLY A 82 63.42 -5.75 -5.78
N ILE A 83 64.61 -5.50 -6.34
CA ILE A 83 65.52 -4.42 -5.88
C ILE A 83 64.95 -3.05 -6.29
N ARG A 84 64.25 -2.94 -7.43
CA ARG A 84 63.76 -1.69 -8.02
C ARG A 84 62.26 -1.49 -7.97
N ASP A 85 61.52 -2.55 -7.79
CA ASP A 85 60.06 -2.55 -7.85
C ASP A 85 59.42 -3.62 -6.95
N VAL A 86 58.17 -3.40 -6.61
CA VAL A 86 57.25 -4.43 -6.07
C VAL A 86 56.16 -4.64 -7.09
N GLU A 87 55.84 -5.91 -7.40
CA GLU A 87 54.77 -6.32 -8.27
C GLU A 87 53.80 -7.17 -7.48
N ALA A 88 52.51 -6.85 -7.57
CA ALA A 88 51.43 -7.68 -7.03
C ALA A 88 50.51 -8.15 -8.17
N ARG A 89 50.09 -9.41 -8.11
CA ARG A 89 49.10 -10.05 -9.01
C ARG A 89 47.91 -10.51 -8.19
N VAL A 90 46.75 -9.96 -8.49
CA VAL A 90 45.50 -10.35 -7.89
C VAL A 90 44.70 -11.14 -8.91
N THR A 91 44.46 -12.42 -8.62
CA THR A 91 43.71 -13.31 -9.52
C THR A 91 42.33 -13.54 -9.00
N ASP A 92 41.34 -13.28 -9.86
CA ASP A 92 39.91 -13.47 -9.59
C ASP A 92 39.25 -14.35 -10.66
N HIS A 93 38.01 -14.73 -10.38
CA HIS A 93 37.17 -15.58 -11.25
C HIS A 93 35.86 -14.88 -11.63
N THR A 94 35.86 -13.55 -11.64
CA THR A 94 34.71 -12.75 -12.09
C THR A 94 34.54 -12.85 -13.61
N PRO A 95 33.39 -12.39 -14.17
CA PRO A 95 33.22 -12.30 -15.64
C PRO A 95 34.24 -11.35 -16.30
N GLY A 96 34.94 -10.54 -15.51
CA GLY A 96 35.85 -9.50 -16.02
C GLY A 96 35.11 -8.28 -16.57
N PHE A 97 35.85 -7.25 -16.86
CA PHE A 97 35.35 -6.01 -17.47
C PHE A 97 36.40 -5.45 -18.43
N ASP A 98 36.01 -4.51 -19.26
CA ASP A 98 36.95 -3.82 -20.15
C ASP A 98 37.60 -2.67 -19.38
N TRP A 99 38.94 -2.72 -19.27
CA TRP A 99 39.69 -1.70 -18.52
C TRP A 99 39.55 -0.35 -19.22
N PRO A 100 39.08 0.71 -18.55
CA PRO A 100 38.85 2.00 -19.19
C PRO A 100 40.17 2.68 -19.56
N GLU A 101 40.27 3.26 -20.77
CA GLU A 101 41.45 3.98 -21.25
C GLU A 101 41.78 5.22 -20.39
N LYS A 102 40.75 5.87 -19.81
CA LYS A 102 40.89 7.00 -18.90
C LYS A 102 40.10 6.74 -17.63
N ILE A 103 40.81 6.78 -16.49
CA ILE A 103 40.24 6.70 -15.16
C ILE A 103 40.32 8.10 -14.58
N ALA A 104 39.20 8.81 -14.53
CA ALA A 104 39.05 10.11 -13.86
C ALA A 104 38.50 9.92 -12.45
N LEU A 105 38.69 10.90 -11.59
CA LEU A 105 38.03 10.94 -10.28
C LEU A 105 36.52 10.94 -10.52
N PRO A 106 35.78 9.93 -10.03
CA PRO A 106 34.31 9.90 -10.19
C PRO A 106 33.66 11.05 -9.41
N GLU A 107 32.51 11.53 -9.89
CA GLU A 107 31.72 12.53 -9.19
C GLU A 107 31.31 12.04 -7.78
N PRO A 108 31.07 12.95 -6.82
CA PRO A 108 30.74 12.60 -5.43
C PRO A 108 29.60 11.60 -5.30
N ASP A 109 28.65 11.61 -6.22
CA ASP A 109 27.44 10.75 -6.21
C ASP A 109 27.60 9.45 -7.01
N ALA A 110 28.77 9.18 -7.59
CA ALA A 110 28.97 7.97 -8.39
C ALA A 110 29.10 6.73 -7.51
N GLU A 111 28.21 5.77 -7.65
CA GLU A 111 28.25 4.48 -6.94
C GLU A 111 29.40 3.55 -7.38
N HIS A 112 30.07 3.85 -8.51
CA HIS A 112 31.05 2.98 -9.14
C HIS A 112 32.26 3.78 -9.66
N GLY A 113 33.45 3.16 -9.67
CA GLY A 113 34.66 3.74 -10.29
C GLY A 113 35.71 4.24 -9.29
N ARG A 114 35.36 4.50 -8.03
CA ARG A 114 36.31 4.98 -6.99
C ARG A 114 37.46 3.99 -6.72
N GLY A 115 37.16 2.70 -6.68
CA GLY A 115 38.16 1.66 -6.44
C GLY A 115 39.23 1.59 -7.55
N LEU A 116 38.83 1.70 -8.82
CA LEU A 116 39.79 1.73 -9.93
C LEU A 116 40.62 3.00 -9.96
N TYR A 117 40.05 4.14 -9.58
CA TYR A 117 40.76 5.39 -9.45
C TYR A 117 41.84 5.31 -8.34
N LEU A 118 41.49 4.72 -7.18
CA LEU A 118 42.45 4.52 -6.06
C LEU A 118 43.58 3.60 -6.49
N ILE A 119 43.28 2.45 -7.09
CA ILE A 119 44.31 1.53 -7.58
C ILE A 119 45.25 2.26 -8.54
N LYS A 120 44.72 3.02 -9.49
CA LYS A 120 45.51 3.76 -10.49
C LYS A 120 46.36 4.89 -9.88
N SER A 121 45.83 5.59 -8.88
CA SER A 121 46.55 6.71 -8.25
C SER A 121 47.65 6.25 -7.25
N LEU A 122 47.52 5.05 -6.70
CA LEU A 122 48.46 4.49 -5.70
C LEU A 122 49.51 3.56 -6.30
N THR A 123 49.46 3.28 -7.61
CA THR A 123 50.39 2.39 -8.31
C THR A 123 50.98 3.06 -9.55
N ASP A 124 52.21 2.75 -9.91
CA ASP A 124 52.88 3.36 -11.08
C ASP A 124 52.36 2.73 -12.40
N GLU A 125 52.20 1.40 -12.41
CA GLU A 125 51.69 0.67 -13.54
C GLU A 125 50.57 -0.30 -13.14
N VAL A 126 49.52 -0.38 -13.95
CA VAL A 126 48.39 -1.31 -13.77
C VAL A 126 48.12 -2.00 -15.07
N PHE A 127 48.05 -3.34 -15.06
CA PHE A 127 47.65 -4.16 -16.20
C PHE A 127 46.53 -5.09 -15.81
N TYR A 128 45.49 -5.17 -16.62
CA TYR A 128 44.38 -6.08 -16.42
C TYR A 128 44.34 -7.12 -17.55
N LEU A 129 44.63 -8.37 -17.18
CA LEU A 129 44.76 -9.50 -18.10
C LEU A 129 43.53 -10.38 -17.96
N ARG A 130 42.81 -10.59 -19.03
CA ARG A 130 41.62 -11.47 -19.08
C ARG A 130 41.98 -12.81 -19.73
N HIS A 131 41.65 -13.87 -19.02
CA HIS A 131 41.78 -15.24 -19.52
C HIS A 131 40.45 -16.00 -19.40
N PRO A 132 40.19 -17.04 -20.18
CA PRO A 132 39.00 -17.87 -20.01
C PRO A 132 38.89 -18.45 -18.60
N GLY A 133 37.92 -17.96 -17.83
CA GLY A 133 37.63 -18.44 -16.47
C GLY A 133 38.45 -17.86 -15.32
N GLN A 134 39.36 -16.91 -15.60
CA GLN A 134 40.06 -16.13 -14.56
C GLN A 134 40.58 -14.80 -15.11
N ASN A 135 40.73 -13.79 -14.24
CA ASN A 135 41.35 -12.53 -14.58
C ASN A 135 42.54 -12.27 -13.64
N VAL A 136 43.52 -11.53 -14.11
CA VAL A 136 44.68 -11.15 -13.32
C VAL A 136 44.89 -9.65 -13.40
N LEU A 137 44.79 -8.98 -12.26
CA LEU A 137 45.16 -7.58 -12.10
C LEU A 137 46.63 -7.51 -11.62
N VAL A 138 47.49 -6.91 -12.42
CA VAL A 138 48.88 -6.73 -12.12
C VAL A 138 49.14 -5.28 -11.72
N LEU A 139 49.67 -5.07 -10.53
CA LEU A 139 50.00 -3.77 -9.95
C LEU A 139 51.52 -3.68 -9.77
N ARG A 140 52.13 -2.59 -10.21
CA ARG A 140 53.57 -2.36 -10.00
C ARG A 140 53.82 -1.01 -9.36
N ARG A 141 54.78 -0.97 -8.47
CA ARG A 141 55.25 0.27 -7.83
C ARG A 141 56.76 0.23 -7.70
N ALA A 142 57.42 1.32 -8.10
CA ALA A 142 58.88 1.47 -7.98
C ALA A 142 59.29 1.55 -6.51
N ARG A 143 60.43 0.97 -6.20
CA ARG A 143 61.04 1.04 -4.88
C ARG A 143 62.01 2.24 -4.87
N PRO A 144 61.85 3.25 -3.97
CA PRO A 144 62.73 4.39 -3.97
C PRO A 144 64.16 3.95 -3.64
N ALA A 145 65.11 4.37 -4.50
CA ALA A 145 66.53 4.14 -4.25
C ALA A 145 66.97 4.98 -3.05
N GLN A 146 67.62 4.35 -2.08
CA GLN A 146 68.24 5.06 -0.98
C GLN A 146 69.34 5.96 -1.50
N SER A 147 69.08 7.21 -1.88
CA SER A 147 69.98 8.36 -1.81
C SER A 147 69.47 9.63 -2.49
N GLN A 148 69.60 10.76 -1.78
CA GLN A 148 69.73 12.17 -2.20
C GLN A 148 68.51 12.91 -2.80
N GLY A 149 68.11 14.00 -2.07
CA GLY A 149 67.42 15.12 -2.65
C GLY A 149 66.55 15.93 -1.68
N LEU A 150 67.18 16.93 -1.00
CA LEU A 150 66.55 17.82 -0.01
C LEU A 150 65.52 18.86 -0.56
N THR A 151 65.15 18.79 -1.83
CA THR A 151 64.26 19.78 -2.45
C THR A 151 62.90 19.23 -2.88
N GLU A 152 62.74 17.91 -3.03
CA GLU A 152 61.44 17.29 -3.36
C GLU A 152 60.60 16.96 -2.13
N THR A 153 61.19 17.01 -0.94
CA THR A 153 60.52 16.65 0.32
C THR A 153 59.42 17.62 0.72
N SER A 154 59.49 18.90 0.35
CA SER A 154 58.43 19.88 0.70
C SER A 154 57.14 19.67 -0.11
N ASP A 155 57.28 19.36 -1.39
CA ASP A 155 56.12 19.14 -2.28
C ASP A 155 55.46 17.77 -2.01
N LEU A 156 56.29 16.76 -1.73
CA LEU A 156 55.82 15.43 -1.29
C LEU A 156 55.18 15.47 0.09
N GLN A 157 55.70 16.26 1.05
CA GLN A 157 55.08 16.45 2.36
C GLN A 157 53.73 17.19 2.25
N HIS A 158 53.62 18.18 1.36
CA HIS A 158 52.35 18.86 1.14
C HIS A 158 51.31 17.93 0.50
N ARG A 159 51.69 17.15 -0.50
CA ARG A 159 50.83 16.15 -1.15
C ARG A 159 50.49 14.99 -0.20
N LEU A 160 51.40 14.61 0.69
CA LEU A 160 51.10 13.61 1.70
C LEU A 160 50.10 14.14 2.74
N ALA A 161 50.25 15.38 3.20
CA ALA A 161 49.32 16.01 4.13
C ALA A 161 47.91 16.21 3.51
N GLU A 162 47.84 16.56 2.22
CA GLU A 162 46.58 16.62 1.49
C GLU A 162 45.92 15.22 1.33
N ALA A 163 46.74 14.19 1.05
CA ALA A 163 46.26 12.82 0.95
C ALA A 163 45.83 12.24 2.30
N GLU A 164 46.53 12.55 3.37
CA GLU A 164 46.17 12.16 4.74
C GLU A 164 44.90 12.86 5.22
N ALA A 165 44.72 14.14 4.89
CA ALA A 165 43.50 14.87 5.17
C ALA A 165 42.31 14.27 4.39
N ALA A 166 42.51 14.01 3.11
CA ALA A 166 41.47 13.35 2.27
C ALA A 166 41.14 11.93 2.75
N LEU A 167 42.17 11.17 3.21
CA LEU A 167 41.96 9.83 3.78
C LEU A 167 41.22 9.88 5.11
N THR A 168 41.51 10.88 5.94
CA THR A 168 40.83 11.10 7.22
C THR A 168 39.35 11.47 6.98
N ASP A 169 39.09 12.35 6.02
CA ASP A 169 37.72 12.71 5.63
C ASP A 169 36.97 11.52 5.05
N MET A 170 37.62 10.72 4.18
CA MET A 170 36.99 9.50 3.63
C MET A 170 36.74 8.43 4.69
N THR A 171 37.63 8.25 5.65
CA THR A 171 37.41 7.28 6.75
C THR A 171 36.31 7.75 7.69
N ALA A 172 36.21 9.05 7.94
CA ALA A 172 35.10 9.62 8.71
C ALA A 172 33.76 9.46 7.97
N GLU A 173 33.74 9.70 6.66
CA GLU A 173 32.54 9.50 5.81
C GLU A 173 32.12 8.03 5.74
N LEU A 174 33.06 7.10 5.56
CA LEU A 174 32.82 5.66 5.58
C LEU A 174 32.31 5.17 6.94
N SER A 175 32.87 5.70 8.05
CA SER A 175 32.40 5.36 9.39
C SER A 175 31.00 5.87 9.63
N ALA A 176 30.66 7.08 9.23
CA ALA A 176 29.32 7.65 9.33
C ALA A 176 28.29 6.88 8.48
N ASN A 177 28.67 6.51 7.25
CA ASN A 177 27.82 5.69 6.38
C ASN A 177 27.62 4.27 6.95
N TYR A 178 28.65 3.68 7.56
CA TYR A 178 28.55 2.37 8.22
C TYR A 178 27.65 2.43 9.46
N GLU A 179 27.80 3.46 10.30
CA GLU A 179 26.95 3.68 11.47
C GLU A 179 25.50 3.91 11.06
N SER A 180 25.26 4.65 9.96
CA SER A 180 23.92 4.85 9.38
C SER A 180 23.30 3.54 8.93
N LEU A 181 24.05 2.71 8.22
CA LEU A 181 23.60 1.38 7.77
C LEU A 181 23.30 0.45 8.95
N VAL A 182 24.14 0.43 9.97
CA VAL A 182 23.93 -0.38 11.17
C VAL A 182 22.71 0.09 11.94
N ALA A 183 22.49 1.41 12.05
CA ALA A 183 21.29 1.97 12.66
C ALA A 183 20.03 1.57 11.89
N VAL A 184 20.03 1.72 10.56
CA VAL A 184 18.91 1.32 9.69
C VAL A 184 18.64 -0.19 9.78
N PHE A 185 19.68 -1.03 9.79
CA PHE A 185 19.53 -2.49 9.96
C PHE A 185 18.96 -2.87 11.34
N ARG A 186 19.43 -2.20 12.40
CA ARG A 186 18.89 -2.41 13.75
C ARG A 186 17.39 -2.07 13.81
N TYR A 187 17.00 -0.92 13.26
CA TYR A 187 15.60 -0.52 13.18
C TYR A 187 14.76 -1.39 12.26
N SER A 188 15.32 -1.88 11.16
CA SER A 188 14.64 -2.80 10.24
C SER A 188 14.33 -4.16 10.88
N SER A 189 15.22 -4.67 11.74
CA SER A 189 15.01 -5.94 12.45
C SER A 189 14.04 -5.82 13.63
N GLU A 190 13.92 -4.65 14.23
CA GLU A 190 13.02 -4.37 15.36
C GLU A 190 11.59 -4.00 14.91
N LEU A 191 11.36 -3.73 13.62
CA LEU A 191 10.06 -3.31 13.05
C LEU A 191 8.87 -4.25 13.29
N GLY A 192 9.13 -5.52 13.62
CA GLY A 192 8.09 -6.47 14.02
C GLY A 192 7.48 -6.22 15.40
N GLY A 193 8.05 -5.32 16.21
CA GLY A 193 7.66 -5.07 17.59
C GLY A 193 7.10 -3.67 17.91
N TYR A 194 7.22 -2.70 17.00
CA TYR A 194 6.71 -1.35 17.28
C TYR A 194 5.22 -1.23 16.94
N ALA A 195 4.41 -1.26 18.00
CA ALA A 195 2.98 -0.97 17.90
C ALA A 195 2.69 0.53 17.74
N ASP A 196 3.67 1.42 18.00
CA ASP A 196 3.50 2.87 18.00
C ASP A 196 4.56 3.57 17.14
N LEU A 197 4.10 4.17 16.03
CA LEU A 197 4.92 5.00 15.13
C LEU A 197 5.54 6.20 15.85
N ALA A 198 4.88 6.76 16.87
CA ALA A 198 5.37 7.91 17.62
C ALA A 198 6.59 7.53 18.47
N GLU A 199 6.56 6.38 19.13
CA GLU A 199 7.70 5.85 19.89
C GLU A 199 8.88 5.56 18.97
N PHE A 200 8.62 4.93 17.83
CA PHE A 200 9.63 4.68 16.80
C PHE A 200 10.29 5.98 16.30
N SER A 201 9.47 6.97 15.91
CA SER A 201 9.97 8.27 15.43
C SER A 201 10.80 8.99 16.49
N ASN A 202 10.37 8.94 17.75
CA ASN A 202 11.10 9.56 18.87
C ASN A 202 12.48 8.94 19.06
N ARG A 203 12.56 7.61 19.05
CA ARG A 203 13.83 6.89 19.21
C ARG A 203 14.79 7.17 18.04
N LEU A 204 14.27 7.06 16.81
CA LEU A 204 15.04 7.30 15.60
C LEU A 204 15.63 8.72 15.57
N LEU A 205 14.81 9.74 15.87
CA LEU A 205 15.26 11.14 15.85
C LEU A 205 16.16 11.49 17.03
N ARG A 206 16.07 10.81 18.17
CA ARG A 206 17.05 10.95 19.26
C ARG A 206 18.41 10.43 18.85
N ASP A 207 18.48 9.27 18.22
CA ASP A 207 19.73 8.71 17.74
C ASP A 207 20.32 9.60 16.64
N LEU A 208 19.49 10.14 15.73
CA LEU A 208 19.92 11.12 14.73
C LEU A 208 20.56 12.36 15.40
N LEU A 209 19.90 12.94 16.42
CA LEU A 209 20.45 14.10 17.16
C LEU A 209 21.82 13.80 17.78
N GLN A 210 21.95 12.64 18.39
CA GLN A 210 23.20 12.23 19.04
C GLN A 210 24.34 12.06 18.03
N ILE A 211 24.09 11.36 16.92
CA ILE A 211 25.12 11.08 15.90
C ILE A 211 25.46 12.34 15.10
N ALA A 212 24.47 13.16 14.76
CA ALA A 212 24.67 14.42 14.04
C ALA A 212 25.23 15.53 14.94
N GLU A 213 25.35 15.31 16.25
CA GLU A 213 25.72 16.32 17.25
C GLU A 213 24.82 17.56 17.16
N ALA A 214 23.52 17.36 17.01
CA ALA A 214 22.54 18.42 16.91
C ALA A 214 21.80 18.62 18.24
N ASP A 215 21.36 19.87 18.51
CA ASP A 215 20.74 20.25 19.77
C ASP A 215 19.21 20.16 19.72
N GLY A 216 18.61 20.07 18.51
CA GLY A 216 17.17 19.98 18.39
C GLY A 216 16.68 19.56 17.03
N VAL A 217 15.50 18.95 17.02
CA VAL A 217 14.77 18.54 15.81
C VAL A 217 13.29 18.76 15.96
N VAL A 218 12.65 19.18 14.86
CA VAL A 218 11.19 19.25 14.71
C VAL A 218 10.80 18.37 13.53
N LEU A 219 9.90 17.43 13.79
CA LEU A 219 9.24 16.61 12.77
C LEU A 219 7.83 17.12 12.58
N ARG A 220 7.47 17.48 11.35
CA ARG A 220 6.09 17.74 10.96
C ARG A 220 5.66 16.74 9.89
N LEU A 221 4.40 16.30 9.98
CA LEU A 221 3.78 15.38 9.04
C LEU A 221 2.64 16.07 8.32
N VAL A 222 2.43 15.71 7.06
CA VAL A 222 1.26 16.14 6.31
C VAL A 222 0.01 15.56 6.93
N SER A 223 -0.98 16.42 7.20
CA SER A 223 -2.30 16.06 7.73
C SER A 223 -3.05 15.11 6.78
N ALA A 224 -4.05 14.40 7.30
CA ALA A 224 -4.84 13.44 6.53
C ALA A 224 -5.54 14.06 5.30
N ASP A 225 -5.91 15.35 5.39
CA ASP A 225 -6.53 16.09 4.28
C ASP A 225 -5.51 16.64 3.26
N GLY A 226 -4.21 16.43 3.48
CA GLY A 226 -3.13 16.91 2.61
C GLY A 226 -2.87 18.40 2.63
N LYS A 227 -3.48 19.19 3.53
CA LYS A 227 -3.47 20.65 3.47
C LYS A 227 -2.51 21.33 4.44
N LYS A 228 -2.08 20.62 5.48
CA LYS A 228 -1.30 21.19 6.58
C LYS A 228 -0.10 20.33 6.93
N LEU A 229 0.94 20.96 7.48
CA LEU A 229 2.03 20.30 8.20
C LEU A 229 1.73 20.40 9.70
N GLU A 230 1.42 19.28 10.31
CA GLU A 230 1.14 19.16 11.73
C GLU A 230 2.39 18.72 12.48
N THR A 231 2.64 19.32 13.65
CA THR A 231 3.81 18.94 14.46
C THR A 231 3.58 17.56 15.06
N SER A 232 4.42 16.61 14.68
CA SER A 232 4.38 15.23 15.18
C SER A 232 5.33 15.04 16.36
N LEU A 233 6.54 15.61 16.28
CA LEU A 233 7.56 15.45 17.31
C LEU A 233 8.45 16.69 17.40
N VAL A 234 8.86 17.04 18.62
CA VAL A 234 9.89 18.05 18.91
C VAL A 234 10.85 17.47 19.95
N LEU A 235 12.12 17.58 19.71
CA LEU A 235 13.17 17.19 20.66
C LEU A 235 14.13 18.35 20.87
N PRO A 236 14.57 18.63 22.10
CA PRO A 236 14.10 18.02 23.35
C PRO A 236 12.68 18.43 23.73
N HIS A 237 11.94 17.52 24.34
CA HIS A 237 10.50 17.68 24.69
C HIS A 237 10.17 18.88 25.58
N GLU A 238 11.12 19.35 26.38
CA GLU A 238 10.95 20.49 27.31
C GLU A 238 10.59 21.79 26.60
N ARG A 239 10.77 21.86 25.27
CA ARG A 239 10.49 23.01 24.41
C ARG A 239 9.25 22.83 23.53
N ALA A 240 8.51 21.75 23.69
CA ALA A 240 7.28 21.48 22.93
C ALA A 240 6.08 22.34 23.43
N ALA A 241 6.20 23.66 23.38
CA ALA A 241 5.02 24.52 23.37
C ALA A 241 4.14 24.11 22.18
N LYS A 242 2.81 24.29 22.28
CA LYS A 242 1.88 23.99 21.17
C LYS A 242 2.27 24.77 19.92
N ILE A 243 3.00 24.12 19.03
CA ILE A 243 3.44 24.71 17.77
C ILE A 243 2.26 24.66 16.81
N PRO A 244 1.80 25.78 16.26
CA PRO A 244 0.67 25.77 15.35
C PRO A 244 1.01 24.99 14.06
N PRO A 245 0.01 24.35 13.44
CA PRO A 245 0.20 23.72 12.14
C PRO A 245 0.49 24.76 11.06
N LEU A 246 1.27 24.39 10.05
CA LEU A 246 1.55 25.22 8.89
C LEU A 246 0.61 24.85 7.75
N VAL A 247 -0.06 25.81 7.15
CA VAL A 247 -0.92 25.59 5.98
C VAL A 247 -0.03 25.57 4.72
N LEU A 248 -0.04 24.48 3.98
CA LEU A 248 0.83 24.27 2.80
C LEU A 248 0.60 25.30 1.68
N ALA A 249 -0.62 25.79 1.53
CA ALA A 249 -0.98 26.81 0.54
C ALA A 249 -0.72 28.25 1.01
N ASP A 250 -0.33 28.47 2.28
CA ASP A 250 -0.14 29.81 2.81
C ASP A 250 1.23 30.38 2.37
N GLU A 251 1.20 31.34 1.46
CA GLU A 251 2.38 32.05 0.97
C GLU A 251 2.79 33.23 1.86
N ALA A 252 1.92 33.67 2.77
CA ALA A 252 2.21 34.77 3.66
C ALA A 252 3.18 34.39 4.77
N ILE A 253 3.21 33.12 5.17
CA ILE A 253 4.12 32.61 6.19
C ILE A 253 5.45 32.24 5.54
N LYS A 254 6.49 33.02 5.82
CA LYS A 254 7.87 32.74 5.42
C LYS A 254 8.50 31.74 6.37
N SER A 255 8.23 30.45 6.17
CA SER A 255 8.81 29.37 6.95
C SER A 255 9.82 28.56 6.14
N VAL A 256 10.95 28.22 6.75
CA VAL A 256 11.94 27.33 6.12
C VAL A 256 11.36 25.94 5.86
N GLU A 257 10.44 25.48 6.71
CA GLU A 257 9.75 24.20 6.55
C GLU A 257 8.84 24.20 5.31
N LEU A 258 8.09 25.30 5.09
CA LEU A 258 7.26 25.45 3.88
C LEU A 258 8.11 25.61 2.61
N ARG A 259 9.27 26.28 2.72
CA ARG A 259 10.22 26.37 1.60
C ARG A 259 10.76 24.98 1.25
N ALA A 260 11.25 24.23 2.22
CA ALA A 260 11.75 22.86 2.01
C ALA A 260 10.66 21.93 1.43
N ALA A 261 9.41 22.07 1.94
CA ALA A 261 8.27 21.32 1.44
C ALA A 261 7.88 21.64 -0.01
N ARG A 262 8.27 22.79 -0.56
CA ARG A 262 7.92 23.23 -1.93
C ARG A 262 9.06 23.06 -2.92
N SER A 263 10.29 23.36 -2.48
CA SER A 263 11.47 23.36 -3.35
C SER A 263 12.03 21.96 -3.63
N ARG A 264 11.71 20.98 -2.79
CA ARG A 264 12.32 19.64 -2.75
C ARG A 264 13.85 19.67 -2.57
N THR A 265 14.35 20.76 -1.99
CA THR A 265 15.76 20.96 -1.69
C THR A 265 15.92 21.28 -0.22
N ASP A 266 17.11 21.03 0.30
CA ASP A 266 17.46 21.45 1.64
C ASP A 266 17.41 22.97 1.77
N VAL A 267 16.85 23.43 2.87
CA VAL A 267 16.80 24.85 3.21
C VAL A 267 17.62 25.08 4.47
N TRP A 268 18.72 25.80 4.30
CA TRP A 268 19.64 26.12 5.38
C TRP A 268 19.23 27.42 6.08
N PHE A 269 19.59 27.52 7.34
CA PHE A 269 19.54 28.75 8.10
C PHE A 269 20.79 28.87 9.00
N SER A 270 21.31 30.09 9.13
CA SER A 270 22.54 30.41 9.86
C SER A 270 22.45 31.83 10.43
N PRO A 271 23.45 32.31 11.18
CA PRO A 271 23.50 33.71 11.59
C PRO A 271 23.55 34.69 10.41
N GLU A 272 24.08 34.25 9.26
CA GLU A 272 24.19 35.04 8.02
C GLU A 272 22.88 35.02 7.25
N GLU A 273 22.15 33.89 7.29
CA GLU A 273 20.80 33.72 6.74
C GLU A 273 19.84 33.30 7.85
N PRO A 274 19.44 34.20 8.74
CA PRO A 274 18.64 33.84 9.90
C PRO A 274 17.19 33.53 9.53
N LEU A 275 16.53 32.72 10.35
CA LEU A 275 15.10 32.49 10.25
C LEU A 275 14.31 33.79 10.22
N ASP A 276 13.32 33.90 9.36
CA ASP A 276 12.42 35.06 9.29
C ASP A 276 11.78 35.33 10.67
N LYS A 277 11.46 36.62 10.94
CA LYS A 277 10.87 37.00 12.24
C LYS A 277 9.55 36.29 12.54
N GLY A 278 8.82 35.89 11.51
CA GLY A 278 7.55 35.18 11.60
C GLY A 278 7.67 33.67 11.46
N ASP A 279 8.87 33.11 11.35
CA ASP A 279 9.06 31.67 11.24
C ASP A 279 8.77 30.98 12.58
N PRO A 280 7.85 30.01 12.62
CA PRO A 280 7.50 29.30 13.84
C PRO A 280 8.68 28.56 14.50
N LEU A 281 9.67 28.11 13.73
CA LEU A 281 10.87 27.46 14.27
C LEU A 281 11.67 28.40 15.20
N ARG A 282 11.66 29.69 14.94
CA ARG A 282 12.41 30.68 15.74
C ARG A 282 11.96 30.73 17.20
N THR A 283 10.66 30.53 17.43
CA THR A 283 10.09 30.53 18.78
C THR A 283 10.11 29.15 19.42
N THR A 284 10.14 28.08 18.61
CA THR A 284 10.09 26.70 19.07
C THR A 284 11.45 26.16 19.46
N LEU A 285 12.43 26.36 18.61
CA LEU A 285 13.80 25.96 18.80
C LEU A 285 14.71 27.14 18.43
N PRO A 286 15.28 27.87 19.41
CA PRO A 286 16.20 28.97 19.14
C PRO A 286 17.56 28.44 18.66
N LEU A 287 17.57 27.87 17.46
CA LEU A 287 18.76 27.31 16.84
C LEU A 287 19.59 28.42 16.18
N GLY A 288 20.92 28.35 16.34
CA GLY A 288 21.85 29.30 15.72
C GLY A 288 22.11 28.97 14.26
N ASN A 289 22.21 27.70 13.92
CA ASN A 289 22.27 27.21 12.54
C ASN A 289 21.52 25.88 12.40
N GLY A 290 21.11 25.55 11.18
CA GLY A 290 20.40 24.32 10.93
C GLY A 290 20.03 24.09 9.47
N ILE A 291 19.36 22.97 9.26
CA ILE A 291 18.89 22.49 7.99
C ILE A 291 17.43 22.04 8.12
N CYS A 292 16.63 22.36 7.13
CA CYS A 292 15.29 21.84 6.99
C CYS A 292 15.17 21.03 5.70
N HIS A 293 14.73 19.79 5.81
CA HIS A 293 14.55 18.85 4.72
C HIS A 293 13.07 18.48 4.58
N GLY A 294 12.54 18.57 3.34
CA GLY A 294 11.21 18.07 2.99
C GLY A 294 11.31 16.66 2.40
N PHE A 295 10.65 15.68 3.00
CA PHE A 295 10.78 14.29 2.58
C PHE A 295 9.51 13.76 1.89
N TYR A 296 9.75 12.90 0.88
CA TYR A 296 8.74 12.48 -0.07
C TYR A 296 8.77 10.96 -0.27
N VAL A 297 7.60 10.39 -0.59
CA VAL A 297 7.51 9.00 -1.07
C VAL A 297 6.69 9.02 -2.36
N ARG A 298 7.24 8.52 -3.46
CA ARG A 298 6.59 8.52 -4.79
C ARG A 298 6.01 9.90 -5.15
N ASP A 299 6.82 10.95 -5.05
CA ASP A 299 6.44 12.34 -5.34
C ASP A 299 5.40 13.00 -4.41
N GLN A 300 4.90 12.29 -3.40
CA GLN A 300 4.01 12.86 -2.40
C GLN A 300 4.80 13.31 -1.17
N LEU A 301 4.58 14.55 -0.76
CA LEU A 301 5.16 15.09 0.46
C LEU A 301 4.60 14.31 1.66
N VAL A 302 5.48 13.75 2.48
CA VAL A 302 5.13 13.05 3.73
C VAL A 302 5.25 14.00 4.91
N GLY A 303 6.29 14.85 4.90
CA GLY A 303 6.52 15.80 5.97
C GLY A 303 7.79 16.62 5.79
N THR A 304 8.18 17.31 6.86
CA THR A 304 9.43 18.08 6.97
C THR A 304 10.14 17.74 8.26
N VAL A 305 11.47 17.71 8.22
CA VAL A 305 12.33 17.65 9.39
C VAL A 305 13.22 18.87 9.41
N ALA A 306 13.19 19.63 10.50
CA ALA A 306 14.13 20.71 10.76
C ALA A 306 15.06 20.30 11.91
N MET A 307 16.35 20.30 11.67
CA MET A 307 17.40 19.96 12.65
C MET A 307 18.40 21.09 12.78
N GLY A 308 18.91 21.34 13.98
CA GLY A 308 19.86 22.43 14.15
C GLY A 308 20.64 22.40 15.46
N ARG A 309 21.59 23.33 15.57
CA ARG A 309 22.49 23.55 16.71
C ARG A 309 22.25 24.92 17.34
N LEU A 310 22.43 24.99 18.64
CA LEU A 310 22.43 26.27 19.39
C LEU A 310 23.69 27.08 19.06
N ALA A 311 24.83 26.41 18.87
CA ALA A 311 26.09 27.04 18.50
C ALA A 311 26.05 27.49 17.03
N ALA A 312 26.14 28.79 16.82
CA ALA A 312 26.02 29.41 15.49
C ALA A 312 27.24 29.15 14.57
N ASN A 313 28.40 28.81 15.15
CA ASN A 313 29.68 28.71 14.46
C ASN A 313 30.13 27.27 14.09
N LYS A 314 29.27 26.29 14.30
CA LYS A 314 29.58 24.89 13.95
C LYS A 314 28.58 24.40 12.86
N PRO A 315 28.88 24.53 11.55
CA PRO A 315 28.03 24.05 10.50
C PRO A 315 27.96 22.51 10.48
N PHE A 316 26.95 21.95 9.81
CA PHE A 316 26.87 20.52 9.56
C PHE A 316 27.82 20.10 8.45
N THR A 317 28.47 18.97 8.61
CA THR A 317 29.29 18.34 7.57
C THR A 317 28.40 17.62 6.55
N ALA A 318 28.93 17.37 5.35
CA ALA A 318 28.23 16.59 4.33
C ALA A 318 27.79 15.20 4.85
N ALA A 319 28.65 14.55 5.64
CA ALA A 319 28.33 13.25 6.26
C ALA A 319 27.10 13.33 7.20
N GLN A 320 26.99 14.40 8.00
CA GLN A 320 25.86 14.60 8.91
C GLN A 320 24.54 14.91 8.15
N VAL A 321 24.64 15.60 7.01
CA VAL A 321 23.49 15.84 6.13
C VAL A 321 23.03 14.56 5.46
N ASN A 322 23.96 13.76 4.93
CA ASN A 322 23.64 12.46 4.35
C ASN A 322 23.01 11.51 5.39
N LEU A 323 23.46 11.59 6.64
CA LEU A 323 22.85 10.86 7.75
C LEU A 323 21.39 11.30 7.97
N LEU A 324 21.13 12.62 8.01
CA LEU A 324 19.77 13.16 8.10
C LEU A 324 18.87 12.61 7.00
N HIS A 325 19.32 12.67 5.74
CA HIS A 325 18.55 12.16 4.60
C HIS A 325 18.25 10.66 4.77
N THR A 326 19.26 9.85 5.09
CA THR A 326 19.09 8.40 5.28
C THR A 326 18.05 8.07 6.36
N PHE A 327 18.14 8.74 7.51
CA PHE A 327 17.20 8.53 8.63
C PHE A 327 15.79 8.99 8.30
N VAL A 328 15.67 10.13 7.62
CA VAL A 328 14.39 10.72 7.24
C VAL A 328 13.72 9.92 6.13
N ASP A 329 14.45 9.45 5.13
CA ASP A 329 13.92 8.58 4.07
C ASP A 329 13.42 7.26 4.64
N PHE A 330 14.18 6.66 5.56
CA PHE A 330 13.73 5.47 6.27
C PHE A 330 12.45 5.74 7.09
N LEU A 331 12.41 6.85 7.82
CA LEU A 331 11.24 7.29 8.57
C LEU A 331 10.01 7.51 7.66
N ALA A 332 10.22 8.13 6.49
CA ALA A 332 9.18 8.37 5.50
C ALA A 332 8.50 7.07 5.05
N ILE A 333 9.31 6.06 4.73
CA ILE A 333 8.80 4.74 4.32
C ILE A 333 7.98 4.11 5.46
N GLN A 334 8.43 4.21 6.71
CA GLN A 334 7.72 3.64 7.85
C GLN A 334 6.40 4.36 8.13
N ILE A 335 6.38 5.69 8.02
CA ILE A 335 5.16 6.50 8.16
C ILE A 335 4.12 6.09 7.11
N VAL A 336 4.52 5.99 5.86
CA VAL A 336 3.61 5.60 4.76
C VAL A 336 3.12 4.16 4.95
N ASN A 337 3.99 3.23 5.32
CA ASN A 337 3.60 1.85 5.60
C ASN A 337 2.61 1.75 6.77
N ALA A 338 2.85 2.48 7.86
CA ALA A 338 1.94 2.50 9.01
C ALA A 338 0.57 3.09 8.63
N ARG A 339 0.51 4.18 7.84
CA ARG A 339 -0.74 4.75 7.33
C ARG A 339 -1.51 3.73 6.49
N LEU A 340 -0.84 3.07 5.53
CA LEU A 340 -1.45 2.05 4.67
C LEU A 340 -1.97 0.84 5.47
N LEU A 341 -1.24 0.40 6.49
CA LEU A 341 -1.68 -0.68 7.37
C LEU A 341 -2.91 -0.29 8.19
N ASN A 342 -2.95 0.92 8.72
CA ASN A 342 -4.09 1.44 9.47
C ASN A 342 -5.34 1.57 8.58
N GLU A 343 -5.19 2.12 7.37
CA GLU A 343 -6.28 2.22 6.38
C GLU A 343 -6.81 0.83 6.00
N ARG A 344 -5.93 -0.13 5.72
CA ARG A 344 -6.32 -1.52 5.41
C ARG A 344 -7.03 -2.18 6.58
N THR A 345 -6.57 -1.95 7.81
CA THR A 345 -7.17 -2.52 9.01
C THR A 345 -8.56 -1.93 9.24
N ALA A 346 -8.72 -0.61 9.13
CA ALA A 346 -10.01 0.08 9.24
C ALA A 346 -11.00 -0.41 8.17
N ALA A 347 -10.55 -0.48 6.90
CA ALA A 347 -11.36 -1.00 5.80
C ALA A 347 -11.77 -2.47 6.01
N ARG A 348 -10.88 -3.30 6.57
CA ARG A 348 -11.17 -4.70 6.90
C ARG A 348 -12.23 -4.84 8.01
N VAL A 349 -12.14 -4.00 9.05
CA VAL A 349 -13.14 -3.99 10.13
C VAL A 349 -14.51 -3.59 9.56
N THR A 350 -14.59 -2.47 8.84
CA THR A 350 -15.83 -2.02 8.21
C THR A 350 -16.43 -3.07 7.27
N ARG A 351 -15.59 -3.71 6.45
CA ARG A 351 -16.04 -4.80 5.58
C ARG A 351 -16.62 -5.97 6.38
N ARG A 352 -15.96 -6.33 7.50
CA ARG A 352 -16.44 -7.43 8.35
C ARG A 352 -17.79 -7.12 9.01
N GLU A 353 -17.98 -5.88 9.47
CA GLU A 353 -19.26 -5.42 10.01
C GLU A 353 -20.38 -5.49 8.97
N LEU A 354 -20.11 -5.09 7.73
CA LEU A 354 -21.05 -5.19 6.62
C LEU A 354 -21.36 -6.65 6.26
N GLU A 355 -20.39 -7.56 6.29
CA GLU A 355 -20.61 -9.00 6.09
C GLU A 355 -21.54 -9.58 7.16
N ILE A 356 -21.32 -9.22 8.44
CA ILE A 356 -22.21 -9.65 9.54
C ILE A 356 -23.63 -9.11 9.35
N ALA A 357 -23.78 -7.84 8.99
CA ALA A 357 -25.08 -7.25 8.74
C ALA A 357 -25.81 -7.92 7.56
N ALA A 358 -25.07 -8.29 6.50
CA ALA A 358 -25.60 -9.05 5.36
C ALA A 358 -26.07 -10.45 5.78
N ASP A 359 -25.33 -11.14 6.64
CA ASP A 359 -25.71 -12.45 7.17
C ASP A 359 -27.00 -12.35 8.01
N ILE A 360 -27.09 -11.32 8.85
CA ILE A 360 -28.30 -11.04 9.64
C ILE A 360 -29.48 -10.78 8.69
N GLN A 361 -29.33 -9.91 7.69
CA GLN A 361 -30.39 -9.60 6.73
C GLN A 361 -30.87 -10.86 5.98
N ARG A 362 -29.92 -11.68 5.48
CA ARG A 362 -30.25 -12.96 4.84
C ARG A 362 -30.98 -13.92 5.75
N SER A 363 -30.63 -13.96 7.03
CA SER A 363 -31.30 -14.81 8.02
C SER A 363 -32.75 -14.38 8.31
N LEU A 364 -33.07 -13.12 8.03
CA LEU A 364 -34.44 -12.60 8.16
C LEU A 364 -35.34 -12.98 6.99
N LEU A 365 -34.80 -13.28 5.81
CA LEU A 365 -35.60 -13.79 4.70
C LEU A 365 -36.20 -15.17 5.04
N PRO A 366 -37.36 -15.54 4.47
CA PRO A 366 -37.95 -16.84 4.73
C PRO A 366 -36.99 -17.98 4.38
N ALA A 367 -36.62 -18.79 5.36
CA ALA A 367 -35.76 -19.97 5.14
C ALA A 367 -36.44 -21.01 4.24
N GLN A 368 -37.79 -21.08 4.28
CA GLN A 368 -38.63 -21.92 3.43
C GLN A 368 -39.88 -21.16 3.06
N VAL A 369 -40.27 -21.28 1.81
CA VAL A 369 -41.51 -20.75 1.33
C VAL A 369 -42.64 -21.72 1.76
N PRO A 370 -43.70 -21.25 2.43
CA PRO A 370 -44.76 -22.12 2.93
C PRO A 370 -45.52 -22.80 1.78
N VAL A 371 -45.95 -24.03 2.02
CA VAL A 371 -46.73 -24.79 1.06
C VAL A 371 -48.17 -24.26 1.04
N CYS A 372 -48.63 -23.82 -0.13
CA CYS A 372 -49.94 -23.16 -0.32
C CYS A 372 -50.77 -23.80 -1.47
N PRO A 373 -51.07 -25.11 -1.43
CA PRO A 373 -51.74 -25.76 -2.54
C PRO A 373 -53.16 -25.16 -2.78
N PRO A 374 -53.56 -25.04 -4.04
CA PRO A 374 -52.94 -25.58 -5.24
C PRO A 374 -51.82 -24.73 -5.85
N PHE A 375 -51.37 -23.71 -5.15
CA PHE A 375 -50.28 -22.85 -5.60
C PHE A 375 -48.92 -23.39 -5.17
N SER A 376 -47.97 -23.41 -6.10
CA SER A 376 -46.54 -23.53 -5.87
C SER A 376 -45.90 -22.15 -5.83
N LEU A 377 -45.06 -21.90 -4.85
CA LEU A 377 -44.40 -20.61 -4.62
C LEU A 377 -42.89 -20.81 -4.64
N ALA A 378 -42.16 -19.89 -5.27
CA ALA A 378 -40.71 -19.80 -5.19
C ALA A 378 -40.30 -18.34 -5.15
N ALA A 379 -39.23 -18.05 -4.43
CA ALA A 379 -38.73 -16.68 -4.31
C ALA A 379 -37.20 -16.66 -4.26
N THR A 380 -36.62 -15.51 -4.58
CA THR A 380 -35.20 -15.23 -4.47
C THR A 380 -35.00 -13.76 -4.22
N CYS A 381 -33.90 -13.43 -3.51
CA CYS A 381 -33.41 -12.09 -3.30
C CYS A 381 -31.90 -12.12 -3.41
N GLN A 382 -31.35 -11.38 -4.35
CA GLN A 382 -29.93 -11.27 -4.59
C GLN A 382 -29.50 -9.81 -4.55
N SER A 383 -28.73 -9.41 -3.56
CA SER A 383 -28.28 -8.03 -3.42
C SER A 383 -27.11 -7.74 -4.36
N ALA A 384 -27.09 -6.54 -4.95
CA ALA A 384 -25.99 -6.02 -5.78
C ALA A 384 -24.76 -5.64 -4.94
N LEU A 385 -25.00 -5.15 -3.73
CA LEU A 385 -23.97 -4.87 -2.72
C LEU A 385 -23.99 -5.95 -1.64
N GLN A 386 -23.14 -5.79 -0.61
CA GLN A 386 -23.14 -6.71 0.54
C GLN A 386 -24.51 -6.76 1.24
N ILE A 387 -25.23 -5.61 1.30
CA ILE A 387 -26.53 -5.46 1.92
C ILE A 387 -27.43 -4.72 0.93
N GLY A 388 -28.69 -5.17 0.79
CA GLY A 388 -29.65 -4.63 -0.16
C GLY A 388 -30.83 -3.88 0.47
N GLY A 389 -31.49 -3.04 -0.34
CA GLY A 389 -32.78 -2.41 -0.01
C GLY A 389 -33.96 -3.30 -0.25
N ASP A 390 -33.81 -4.28 -1.13
CA ASP A 390 -34.83 -5.24 -1.49
C ASP A 390 -35.15 -6.23 -0.38
N PHE A 391 -36.40 -6.58 -0.26
CA PHE A 391 -36.79 -7.74 0.51
C PHE A 391 -38.08 -8.39 -0.01
N TYR A 392 -38.27 -9.65 0.32
CA TYR A 392 -39.53 -10.34 0.19
C TYR A 392 -39.87 -11.09 1.47
N ASP A 393 -41.16 -11.34 1.66
CA ASP A 393 -41.64 -12.23 2.70
C ASP A 393 -42.85 -13.03 2.24
N VAL A 394 -43.00 -14.25 2.76
CA VAL A 394 -44.13 -15.12 2.54
C VAL A 394 -44.64 -15.61 3.89
N ILE A 395 -45.72 -15.03 4.35
CA ILE A 395 -46.25 -15.21 5.69
C ILE A 395 -47.52 -16.12 5.61
N PRO A 396 -47.54 -17.24 6.34
CA PRO A 396 -48.77 -18.05 6.45
C PRO A 396 -49.93 -17.25 7.03
N ALA A 397 -51.09 -17.27 6.39
CA ALA A 397 -52.29 -16.51 6.76
C ALA A 397 -53.49 -17.43 6.96
N GLY A 398 -53.44 -18.36 7.89
CA GLY A 398 -54.54 -19.27 8.19
C GLY A 398 -55.17 -19.98 6.99
N ASN A 399 -55.95 -21.02 7.16
CA ASN A 399 -56.69 -21.73 6.10
C ASN A 399 -55.93 -22.01 4.79
N ARG A 400 -54.63 -22.29 4.90
CA ARG A 400 -53.69 -22.46 3.77
C ARG A 400 -53.52 -21.23 2.89
N ALA A 401 -54.00 -20.05 3.29
CA ALA A 401 -53.72 -18.78 2.61
C ALA A 401 -52.27 -18.31 2.91
N ALA A 402 -51.76 -17.46 2.04
CA ALA A 402 -50.45 -16.83 2.23
C ALA A 402 -50.53 -15.32 1.94
N LEU A 403 -49.84 -14.55 2.75
CA LEU A 403 -49.55 -13.14 2.54
C LEU A 403 -48.16 -13.03 1.94
N LEU A 404 -48.05 -12.54 0.72
CA LEU A 404 -46.79 -12.30 0.03
C LEU A 404 -46.50 -10.80 0.03
N VAL A 405 -45.27 -10.47 0.25
CA VAL A 405 -44.76 -9.09 0.25
C VAL A 405 -43.50 -9.05 -0.57
N ILE A 406 -43.37 -8.07 -1.44
CA ILE A 406 -42.14 -7.69 -2.09
C ILE A 406 -42.02 -6.17 -2.01
N ALA A 407 -40.84 -5.70 -1.70
CA ALA A 407 -40.58 -4.28 -1.54
C ALA A 407 -39.13 -3.93 -1.90
N ASP A 408 -38.95 -2.67 -2.30
CA ASP A 408 -37.70 -2.06 -2.59
C ASP A 408 -37.64 -0.70 -1.89
N VAL A 409 -36.57 -0.48 -1.11
CA VAL A 409 -36.35 0.73 -0.33
C VAL A 409 -35.41 1.66 -1.11
N MET A 410 -35.84 2.90 -1.31
CA MET A 410 -35.04 3.93 -1.94
C MET A 410 -33.57 3.96 -1.41
N GLY A 411 -32.61 3.92 -2.34
CA GLY A 411 -31.18 3.97 -2.03
C GLY A 411 -30.57 2.58 -1.87
N LYS A 412 -29.29 2.54 -1.44
CA LYS A 412 -28.52 1.29 -1.36
C LYS A 412 -27.72 1.22 -0.04
N GLY A 413 -27.32 0.01 0.33
CA GLY A 413 -26.50 -0.23 1.50
C GLY A 413 -27.26 -0.17 2.82
N VAL A 414 -26.55 0.18 3.90
CA VAL A 414 -27.05 0.07 5.28
C VAL A 414 -28.35 0.82 5.56
N PRO A 415 -28.55 2.08 5.13
CA PRO A 415 -29.82 2.79 5.38
C PRO A 415 -31.03 2.08 4.77
N ALA A 416 -30.93 1.65 3.52
CA ALA A 416 -32.01 0.93 2.84
C ALA A 416 -32.32 -0.41 3.52
N ALA A 417 -31.29 -1.18 3.88
CA ALA A 417 -31.41 -2.46 4.58
C ALA A 417 -32.09 -2.33 5.96
N LEU A 418 -31.81 -1.26 6.70
CA LEU A 418 -32.47 -0.98 7.98
C LEU A 418 -33.96 -0.77 7.80
N PHE A 419 -34.38 0.07 6.85
CA PHE A 419 -35.79 0.28 6.56
C PHE A 419 -36.50 -0.95 5.98
N ALA A 420 -35.84 -1.77 5.17
CA ALA A 420 -36.34 -3.06 4.74
C ALA A 420 -36.67 -3.98 5.94
N THR A 421 -35.78 -4.01 6.94
CA THR A 421 -35.97 -4.78 8.17
C THR A 421 -37.13 -4.24 9.02
N VAL A 422 -37.23 -2.91 9.15
CA VAL A 422 -38.34 -2.25 9.88
C VAL A 422 -39.67 -2.52 9.15
N LEU A 423 -39.73 -2.36 7.83
CA LEU A 423 -40.92 -2.66 7.04
C LEU A 423 -41.35 -4.11 7.22
N ARG A 424 -40.44 -5.07 7.10
CA ARG A 424 -40.69 -6.49 7.30
C ARG A 424 -41.28 -6.76 8.69
N SER A 425 -40.68 -6.21 9.73
CA SER A 425 -41.14 -6.40 11.10
C SER A 425 -42.53 -5.81 11.32
N THR A 426 -42.81 -4.64 10.74
CA THR A 426 -44.11 -3.98 10.77
C THR A 426 -45.16 -4.81 10.08
N ILE A 427 -44.90 -5.31 8.85
CA ILE A 427 -45.84 -6.15 8.11
C ILE A 427 -46.09 -7.47 8.85
N ARG A 428 -45.08 -8.12 9.41
CA ARG A 428 -45.26 -9.36 10.18
C ARG A 428 -46.09 -9.15 11.45
N SER A 429 -45.95 -8.03 12.11
CA SER A 429 -46.73 -7.71 13.31
C SER A 429 -48.19 -7.36 13.00
N MET A 430 -48.44 -6.73 11.84
CA MET A 430 -49.77 -6.25 11.45
C MET A 430 -50.53 -7.21 10.50
N GLY A 431 -49.82 -8.04 9.74
CA GLY A 431 -50.40 -8.86 8.67
C GLY A 431 -51.52 -9.78 9.09
N HIS A 432 -51.56 -10.20 10.36
CA HIS A 432 -52.65 -11.02 10.91
C HIS A 432 -53.91 -10.21 11.28
N LEU A 433 -53.81 -8.88 11.35
CA LEU A 433 -54.89 -7.98 11.72
C LEU A 433 -55.78 -7.60 10.50
N PHE A 434 -55.23 -7.76 9.32
CA PHE A 434 -55.89 -7.34 8.08
C PHE A 434 -56.12 -8.51 7.13
N THR A 435 -57.26 -8.52 6.47
CA THR A 435 -57.59 -9.47 5.40
C THR A 435 -57.52 -8.80 4.02
N GLN A 436 -57.39 -7.49 3.99
CA GLN A 436 -57.34 -6.66 2.80
C GLN A 436 -55.97 -6.04 2.62
N PRO A 437 -55.26 -6.30 1.52
CA PRO A 437 -53.88 -5.81 1.34
C PRO A 437 -53.78 -4.29 1.27
N GLY A 438 -54.82 -3.60 0.77
CA GLY A 438 -54.84 -2.13 0.72
C GLY A 438 -54.93 -1.48 2.11
N GLU A 439 -55.73 -2.07 3.01
CA GLU A 439 -55.83 -1.61 4.40
C GLU A 439 -54.51 -1.84 5.16
N LEU A 440 -53.89 -3.01 4.95
CA LEU A 440 -52.57 -3.31 5.51
C LEU A 440 -51.51 -2.28 5.05
N LEU A 441 -51.42 -1.98 3.75
CA LEU A 441 -50.47 -0.96 3.24
C LEU A 441 -50.78 0.42 3.82
N GLY A 442 -52.05 0.81 4.00
CA GLY A 442 -52.41 2.08 4.63
C GLY A 442 -51.97 2.16 6.09
N ALA A 443 -52.17 1.07 6.86
CA ALA A 443 -51.71 1.00 8.24
C ALA A 443 -50.18 1.03 8.37
N VAL A 444 -49.49 0.28 7.52
CA VAL A 444 -48.02 0.26 7.45
C VAL A 444 -47.48 1.64 7.08
N ASN A 445 -48.07 2.29 6.06
CA ASN A 445 -47.65 3.64 5.65
C ASN A 445 -47.80 4.63 6.80
N LYS A 446 -48.97 4.64 7.46
CA LYS A 446 -49.20 5.51 8.61
C LYS A 446 -48.16 5.31 9.74
N THR A 447 -47.74 4.09 9.97
CA THR A 447 -46.78 3.74 11.00
C THR A 447 -45.38 4.18 10.62
N LEU A 448 -44.93 3.99 9.38
CA LEU A 448 -43.58 4.23 8.94
C LEU A 448 -43.34 5.67 8.43
N PHE A 449 -44.42 6.40 8.07
CA PHE A 449 -44.34 7.73 7.49
C PHE A 449 -43.49 8.71 8.30
N PRO A 450 -43.61 8.81 9.67
CA PRO A 450 -42.81 9.75 10.44
C PRO A 450 -41.30 9.49 10.36
N ASP A 451 -40.91 8.23 10.25
CA ASP A 451 -39.48 7.87 10.19
C ASP A 451 -38.92 8.02 8.78
N LEU A 452 -39.66 7.60 7.75
CA LEU A 452 -39.27 7.73 6.36
C LEU A 452 -39.16 9.20 5.93
N SER A 453 -40.16 10.04 6.29
CA SER A 453 -40.19 11.46 5.93
C SER A 453 -39.07 12.27 6.61
N ARG A 454 -38.58 11.84 7.78
CA ARG A 454 -37.47 12.51 8.51
C ARG A 454 -36.15 12.39 7.74
N VAL A 455 -35.98 11.31 6.96
CA VAL A 455 -34.74 11.00 6.25
C VAL A 455 -34.88 11.10 4.73
N ASP A 456 -36.01 11.66 4.27
CA ASP A 456 -36.36 11.81 2.84
C ASP A 456 -36.27 10.49 2.06
N MET A 457 -36.70 9.39 2.67
CA MET A 457 -36.73 8.06 2.06
C MET A 457 -38.18 7.60 1.80
N PHE A 458 -38.33 6.75 0.82
CA PHE A 458 -39.60 6.08 0.52
C PHE A 458 -39.38 4.59 0.20
N ILE A 459 -40.44 3.82 0.25
CA ILE A 459 -40.40 2.38 -0.05
C ILE A 459 -41.47 2.05 -1.09
N THR A 460 -41.06 1.38 -2.16
CA THR A 460 -42.02 0.75 -3.06
C THR A 460 -42.40 -0.64 -2.54
N ALA A 461 -43.68 -0.96 -2.47
CA ALA A 461 -44.12 -2.24 -1.92
C ALA A 461 -45.34 -2.79 -2.64
N LYS A 462 -45.37 -4.10 -2.76
CA LYS A 462 -46.55 -4.82 -3.24
C LYS A 462 -46.92 -5.93 -2.25
N VAL A 463 -48.18 -5.99 -1.92
CA VAL A 463 -48.78 -6.97 -1.01
C VAL A 463 -49.82 -7.78 -1.71
N VAL A 464 -49.76 -9.11 -1.57
CA VAL A 464 -50.66 -10.06 -2.20
C VAL A 464 -51.15 -11.06 -1.17
N TYR A 465 -52.48 -11.20 -1.03
CA TYR A 465 -53.12 -12.33 -0.35
C TYR A 465 -53.48 -13.40 -1.36
N LEU A 466 -52.97 -14.61 -1.19
CA LEU A 466 -53.38 -15.79 -1.93
C LEU A 466 -54.47 -16.53 -1.19
N TYR A 467 -55.58 -16.83 -1.90
CA TYR A 467 -56.70 -17.57 -1.37
C TYR A 467 -56.88 -18.89 -2.15
N PRO A 468 -56.24 -19.99 -1.71
CA PRO A 468 -56.32 -21.29 -2.39
C PRO A 468 -57.74 -21.80 -2.62
N GLN A 469 -58.60 -21.60 -1.63
CA GLN A 469 -60.01 -22.05 -1.71
C GLN A 469 -60.83 -21.33 -2.81
N ARG A 470 -60.42 -20.12 -3.20
CA ARG A 470 -61.06 -19.31 -4.24
C ARG A 470 -60.31 -19.34 -5.57
N GLY A 471 -59.18 -20.05 -5.62
CA GLY A 471 -58.32 -20.11 -6.81
C GLY A 471 -57.84 -18.75 -7.31
N GLY A 472 -57.57 -17.79 -6.38
CA GLY A 472 -57.26 -16.43 -6.75
C GLY A 472 -56.43 -15.68 -5.72
N MET A 473 -56.25 -14.39 -6.00
CA MET A 473 -55.46 -13.48 -5.16
C MET A 473 -56.12 -12.09 -5.11
N ILE A 474 -55.82 -11.37 -4.01
CA ILE A 474 -56.11 -9.96 -3.87
C ILE A 474 -54.77 -9.25 -3.69
N SER A 475 -54.54 -8.16 -4.43
CA SER A 475 -53.27 -7.43 -4.39
C SER A 475 -53.48 -5.92 -4.23
N ALA A 476 -52.54 -5.26 -3.55
CA ALA A 476 -52.42 -3.81 -3.46
C ALA A 476 -50.98 -3.38 -3.76
N ASN A 477 -50.82 -2.16 -4.28
CA ASN A 477 -49.55 -1.67 -4.80
C ASN A 477 -49.26 -0.26 -4.30
N ALA A 478 -48.12 -0.09 -3.64
CA ALA A 478 -47.54 1.16 -3.18
C ALA A 478 -46.32 1.53 -4.07
N GLY A 479 -46.56 1.98 -5.30
CA GLY A 479 -45.51 2.47 -6.21
C GLY A 479 -44.58 1.40 -6.77
N HIS A 480 -44.83 0.11 -6.56
CA HIS A 480 -43.94 -0.99 -6.96
C HIS A 480 -44.22 -1.47 -8.39
N CYS A 481 -43.27 -2.20 -8.99
CA CYS A 481 -43.33 -2.75 -10.34
C CYS A 481 -44.66 -3.53 -10.61
N PRO A 482 -45.23 -3.48 -11.82
CA PRO A 482 -46.42 -4.24 -12.16
C PRO A 482 -46.15 -5.75 -12.16
N MET A 483 -47.13 -6.56 -11.75
CA MET A 483 -47.01 -8.02 -11.83
C MET A 483 -47.06 -8.48 -13.28
N ILE A 484 -46.30 -9.52 -13.60
CA ILE A 484 -46.35 -10.19 -14.90
C ILE A 484 -47.21 -11.46 -14.76
N PHE A 485 -48.30 -11.52 -15.54
CA PHE A 485 -49.19 -12.67 -15.62
C PHE A 485 -48.91 -13.50 -16.86
N TRP A 486 -48.94 -14.82 -16.74
CA TRP A 486 -48.80 -15.75 -17.85
C TRP A 486 -49.78 -16.92 -17.71
N GLY A 487 -50.40 -17.32 -18.80
CA GLY A 487 -51.32 -18.46 -18.88
C GLY A 487 -52.64 -18.11 -19.55
N THR A 488 -53.36 -19.15 -19.98
CA THR A 488 -54.70 -19.00 -20.61
C THR A 488 -55.75 -18.52 -19.61
N GLY A 489 -56.65 -17.64 -20.03
CA GLY A 489 -57.70 -17.09 -19.18
C GLY A 489 -57.29 -15.89 -18.32
N LEU A 490 -56.05 -15.40 -18.47
CA LEU A 490 -55.54 -14.21 -17.76
C LEU A 490 -55.67 -12.91 -18.59
N GLU A 491 -56.27 -12.96 -19.78
CA GLU A 491 -56.51 -11.79 -20.65
C GLU A 491 -57.43 -10.75 -19.98
N LYS A 492 -58.19 -11.15 -18.97
CA LYS A 492 -59.05 -10.30 -18.16
C LYS A 492 -58.47 -9.93 -16.80
N SER A 493 -57.17 -10.17 -16.58
CA SER A 493 -56.50 -9.79 -15.31
C SER A 493 -56.55 -8.29 -15.12
N VAL A 494 -57.08 -7.86 -13.98
CA VAL A 494 -57.19 -6.44 -13.65
C VAL A 494 -55.84 -5.99 -13.11
N PRO A 495 -55.16 -4.99 -13.74
CA PRO A 495 -53.96 -4.42 -13.17
C PRO A 495 -54.25 -3.85 -11.77
N THR A 496 -53.35 -4.11 -10.81
CA THR A 496 -53.47 -3.52 -9.49
C THR A 496 -53.25 -2.00 -9.61
N PRO A 497 -54.21 -1.17 -9.17
CA PRO A 497 -54.01 0.28 -9.16
C PRO A 497 -52.76 0.64 -8.35
N VAL A 498 -51.95 1.54 -8.89
CA VAL A 498 -50.72 1.98 -8.26
C VAL A 498 -51.02 3.16 -7.34
N GLY A 499 -50.72 3.03 -6.05
CA GLY A 499 -50.71 4.12 -5.08
C GLY A 499 -49.32 4.74 -4.95
N PHE A 500 -49.19 5.84 -4.18
CA PHE A 500 -47.90 6.40 -3.86
C PHE A 500 -47.02 5.42 -3.06
N PRO A 501 -45.70 5.44 -3.22
CA PRO A 501 -44.79 4.70 -2.33
C PRO A 501 -45.06 5.02 -0.86
N LEU A 502 -44.73 4.10 0.01
CA LEU A 502 -44.76 4.33 1.47
C LEU A 502 -43.79 5.44 1.84
N GLY A 503 -44.22 6.36 2.70
CA GLY A 503 -43.38 7.50 3.13
C GLY A 503 -43.56 8.78 2.32
N ILE A 504 -44.28 8.78 1.19
CA ILE A 504 -44.56 9.97 0.38
C ILE A 504 -45.74 10.78 0.93
N GLU A 505 -46.85 10.11 1.21
CA GLU A 505 -48.08 10.77 1.68
C GLU A 505 -48.77 9.91 2.74
N VAL A 506 -48.99 10.45 3.93
CA VAL A 506 -49.50 9.70 5.09
C VAL A 506 -50.93 9.16 4.90
N GLY A 507 -51.78 9.87 4.16
CA GLY A 507 -53.18 9.57 3.97
C GLY A 507 -53.47 8.71 2.72
N THR A 508 -52.49 8.17 2.07
CA THR A 508 -52.66 7.38 0.83
C THR A 508 -53.59 6.19 1.05
N VAL A 509 -54.63 6.11 0.21
CA VAL A 509 -55.56 4.98 0.15
C VAL A 509 -55.09 4.03 -0.95
N TYR A 510 -54.69 2.83 -0.57
CA TYR A 510 -54.22 1.80 -1.51
C TYR A 510 -55.42 0.99 -2.02
N ARG A 511 -55.76 1.21 -3.30
CA ARG A 511 -56.78 0.44 -3.98
C ARG A 511 -56.26 -0.97 -4.28
N GLN A 512 -57.18 -1.94 -4.36
CA GLN A 512 -56.82 -3.33 -4.55
C GLN A 512 -57.49 -3.91 -5.80
N ALA A 513 -56.86 -4.95 -6.37
CA ALA A 513 -57.41 -5.74 -7.47
C ALA A 513 -57.59 -7.19 -7.02
N VAL A 514 -58.66 -7.82 -7.53
CA VAL A 514 -58.95 -9.24 -7.33
C VAL A 514 -58.73 -9.94 -8.66
N ASN A 515 -57.85 -10.95 -8.67
CA ASN A 515 -57.56 -11.73 -9.86
C ASN A 515 -57.73 -13.23 -9.57
N ALA A 516 -58.48 -13.93 -10.44
CA ALA A 516 -58.48 -15.38 -10.46
C ALA A 516 -57.19 -15.88 -11.11
N LEU A 517 -56.65 -16.97 -10.59
CA LEU A 517 -55.49 -17.66 -11.15
C LEU A 517 -55.93 -19.04 -11.62
N PRO A 518 -56.24 -19.26 -12.91
CA PRO A 518 -56.66 -20.56 -13.43
C PRO A 518 -55.51 -21.59 -13.31
N PRO A 519 -55.81 -22.90 -13.30
CA PRO A 519 -54.82 -23.95 -13.34
C PRO A 519 -53.79 -23.75 -14.47
N GLY A 520 -52.53 -23.92 -14.18
CA GLY A 520 -51.43 -23.68 -15.12
C GLY A 520 -50.97 -22.23 -15.23
N ALA A 521 -51.67 -21.26 -14.63
CA ALA A 521 -51.27 -19.86 -14.61
C ALA A 521 -49.99 -19.63 -13.76
N ALA A 522 -49.21 -18.62 -14.16
CA ALA A 522 -48.10 -18.13 -13.41
C ALA A 522 -48.16 -16.61 -13.22
N VAL A 523 -47.65 -16.12 -12.10
CA VAL A 523 -47.55 -14.69 -11.77
C VAL A 523 -46.17 -14.42 -11.20
N LEU A 524 -45.49 -13.38 -11.72
CA LEU A 524 -44.24 -12.87 -11.21
C LEU A 524 -44.47 -11.52 -10.52
N LEU A 525 -44.05 -11.42 -9.25
CA LEU A 525 -43.80 -10.18 -8.54
C LEU A 525 -42.28 -9.96 -8.59
N TYR A 526 -41.83 -8.75 -8.88
CA TYR A 526 -40.38 -8.49 -9.05
C TYR A 526 -40.04 -7.04 -8.74
N THR A 527 -38.77 -6.80 -8.37
CA THR A 527 -38.18 -5.48 -8.25
C THR A 527 -37.55 -5.04 -9.57
N ASP A 528 -37.34 -3.73 -9.74
CA ASP A 528 -36.84 -3.14 -11.00
C ASP A 528 -35.44 -3.62 -11.40
N GLY A 529 -34.59 -4.07 -10.47
CA GLY A 529 -33.31 -4.67 -10.79
C GLY A 529 -33.37 -5.89 -11.72
N LEU A 530 -34.55 -6.54 -11.89
CA LEU A 530 -34.68 -7.60 -12.89
C LEU A 530 -34.72 -7.03 -14.32
N ASN A 531 -35.59 -6.04 -14.57
CA ASN A 531 -35.76 -5.46 -15.90
C ASN A 531 -34.71 -4.38 -16.23
N GLU A 532 -34.15 -3.72 -15.23
CA GLU A 532 -33.07 -2.73 -15.39
C GLU A 532 -31.68 -3.33 -15.39
N GLY A 533 -31.55 -4.61 -15.04
CA GLY A 533 -30.29 -5.34 -15.08
C GLY A 533 -29.56 -5.19 -16.42
N ARG A 534 -28.23 -4.93 -16.38
CA ARG A 534 -27.44 -4.63 -17.59
C ARG A 534 -26.47 -5.74 -17.92
N ASN A 535 -26.23 -5.93 -19.21
CA ASN A 535 -25.16 -6.79 -19.71
C ASN A 535 -23.83 -6.02 -19.84
N ALA A 536 -22.78 -6.71 -20.27
CA ALA A 536 -21.43 -6.14 -20.42
C ALA A 536 -21.33 -4.98 -21.43
N VAL A 537 -22.28 -4.85 -22.36
CA VAL A 537 -22.36 -3.75 -23.32
C VAL A 537 -23.30 -2.62 -22.88
N GLY A 538 -23.85 -2.72 -21.65
CA GLY A 538 -24.71 -1.70 -21.05
C GLY A 538 -26.19 -1.78 -21.46
N GLU A 539 -26.62 -2.80 -22.21
CA GLU A 539 -27.98 -2.99 -22.61
C GLU A 539 -28.84 -3.50 -21.43
N GLN A 540 -30.05 -2.94 -21.22
CA GLN A 540 -30.97 -3.40 -20.18
C GLN A 540 -31.68 -4.69 -20.61
N PHE A 541 -32.01 -5.56 -19.62
CA PHE A 541 -32.81 -6.76 -19.88
C PHE A 541 -34.17 -6.39 -20.44
N GLY A 542 -34.83 -5.45 -19.83
CA GLY A 542 -36.10 -4.88 -20.28
C GLY A 542 -37.34 -5.73 -19.95
N GLU A 543 -38.49 -5.04 -19.84
CA GLU A 543 -39.75 -5.69 -19.47
C GLU A 543 -40.20 -6.73 -20.51
N ALA A 544 -40.00 -6.49 -21.80
CA ALA A 544 -40.40 -7.40 -22.86
C ALA A 544 -39.69 -8.76 -22.77
N ARG A 545 -38.34 -8.75 -22.56
CA ARG A 545 -37.57 -9.99 -22.35
C ARG A 545 -37.97 -10.68 -21.05
N LEU A 546 -38.20 -9.90 -19.99
CA LEU A 546 -38.61 -10.46 -18.70
C LEU A 546 -39.95 -11.19 -18.86
N ARG A 547 -40.94 -10.58 -19.51
CA ARG A 547 -42.26 -11.18 -19.79
C ARG A 547 -42.14 -12.46 -20.63
N GLN A 548 -41.33 -12.44 -21.68
CA GLN A 548 -41.03 -13.62 -22.49
C GLN A 548 -40.36 -14.72 -21.66
N SER A 549 -39.36 -14.39 -20.86
CA SER A 549 -38.63 -15.35 -20.03
C SER A 549 -39.51 -16.01 -18.98
N VAL A 550 -40.44 -15.25 -18.37
CA VAL A 550 -41.44 -15.80 -17.45
C VAL A 550 -42.35 -16.80 -18.18
N GLY A 551 -42.80 -16.47 -19.40
CA GLY A 551 -43.60 -17.36 -20.22
C GLY A 551 -42.91 -18.67 -20.57
N GLU A 552 -41.65 -18.59 -21.03
CA GLU A 552 -40.83 -19.76 -21.34
C GLU A 552 -40.58 -20.64 -20.10
N ALA A 553 -40.24 -20.01 -18.98
CA ALA A 553 -39.97 -20.70 -17.71
C ALA A 553 -41.23 -21.42 -17.20
N ALA A 554 -42.39 -20.73 -17.25
CA ALA A 554 -43.68 -21.31 -16.85
C ALA A 554 -44.10 -22.46 -17.78
N ALA A 555 -43.86 -22.38 -19.07
CA ALA A 555 -44.20 -23.44 -20.02
C ALA A 555 -43.37 -24.71 -19.86
N ARG A 556 -42.09 -24.56 -19.46
CA ARG A 556 -41.12 -25.66 -19.37
C ARG A 556 -41.02 -26.32 -18.00
N SER A 557 -41.57 -25.72 -16.97
CA SER A 557 -41.48 -26.26 -15.60
C SER A 557 -42.85 -26.72 -15.09
N ARG A 558 -42.85 -27.64 -14.12
CA ARG A 558 -44.07 -28.15 -13.50
C ARG A 558 -44.48 -27.36 -12.26
N ASP A 559 -43.56 -26.67 -11.61
CA ASP A 559 -43.74 -25.94 -10.36
C ASP A 559 -43.03 -24.56 -10.39
N ALA A 560 -43.19 -23.78 -9.35
CA ALA A 560 -42.56 -22.47 -9.24
C ALA A 560 -41.06 -22.55 -9.07
N GLU A 561 -40.52 -23.58 -8.42
CA GLU A 561 -39.08 -23.73 -8.18
C GLU A 561 -38.31 -23.98 -9.48
N GLY A 562 -38.82 -24.87 -10.32
CA GLY A 562 -38.25 -25.11 -11.64
C GLY A 562 -38.34 -23.88 -12.54
N ALA A 563 -39.44 -23.11 -12.48
CA ALA A 563 -39.59 -21.87 -13.25
C ALA A 563 -38.64 -20.78 -12.73
N LYS A 564 -38.43 -20.66 -11.42
CA LYS A 564 -37.44 -19.75 -10.80
C LYS A 564 -36.06 -20.03 -11.34
N ASN A 565 -35.61 -21.30 -11.32
CA ASN A 565 -34.27 -21.68 -11.76
C ASN A 565 -34.05 -21.37 -13.25
N LEU A 566 -35.03 -21.60 -14.10
CA LEU A 566 -34.97 -21.24 -15.52
C LEU A 566 -34.90 -19.72 -15.73
N LEU A 567 -35.64 -18.93 -14.96
CA LEU A 567 -35.62 -17.48 -15.04
C LEU A 567 -34.27 -16.93 -14.57
N LEU A 568 -33.73 -17.43 -13.45
CA LEU A 568 -32.38 -17.05 -12.95
C LEU A 568 -31.32 -17.33 -14.00
N HIS A 569 -31.31 -18.49 -14.61
CA HIS A 569 -30.35 -18.83 -15.65
C HIS A 569 -30.43 -17.87 -16.85
N ARG A 570 -31.64 -17.47 -17.27
CA ARG A 570 -31.82 -16.48 -18.33
C ARG A 570 -31.27 -15.10 -17.98
N LEU A 571 -31.46 -14.66 -16.74
CA LEU A 571 -30.93 -13.39 -16.24
C LEU A 571 -29.39 -13.43 -16.18
N GLU A 572 -28.83 -14.55 -15.71
CA GLU A 572 -27.36 -14.77 -15.65
C GLU A 572 -26.75 -14.84 -17.04
N ASP A 573 -27.32 -15.59 -17.97
CA ASP A 573 -26.85 -15.67 -19.36
C ASP A 573 -26.82 -14.30 -20.04
N PHE A 574 -27.88 -13.48 -19.83
CA PHE A 574 -27.90 -12.13 -20.39
C PHE A 574 -26.86 -11.21 -19.76
N ARG A 575 -26.71 -11.26 -18.45
CA ARG A 575 -25.74 -10.44 -17.72
C ARG A 575 -24.30 -10.80 -18.08
N GLY A 576 -24.00 -12.09 -18.24
CA GLY A 576 -22.65 -12.59 -18.45
C GLY A 576 -21.74 -12.27 -17.26
N ALA A 577 -20.54 -11.74 -17.55
CA ALA A 577 -19.56 -11.36 -16.53
C ALA A 577 -19.82 -9.98 -15.87
N ALA A 578 -20.84 -9.24 -16.27
CA ALA A 578 -21.16 -7.94 -15.69
C ALA A 578 -21.60 -8.08 -14.22
N PRO A 579 -21.21 -7.18 -13.31
CA PRO A 579 -21.71 -7.18 -11.93
C PRO A 579 -23.20 -6.82 -11.91
N LEU A 580 -23.88 -7.19 -10.84
CA LEU A 580 -25.23 -6.71 -10.59
C LEU A 580 -25.20 -5.19 -10.37
N THR A 581 -26.07 -4.48 -11.09
CA THR A 581 -26.21 -3.01 -10.97
C THR A 581 -27.23 -2.62 -9.92
N ASP A 582 -28.20 -3.48 -9.65
CA ASP A 582 -29.21 -3.32 -8.61
C ASP A 582 -29.61 -4.66 -7.99
N ASP A 583 -30.31 -4.59 -6.85
CA ASP A 583 -30.82 -5.76 -6.15
C ASP A 583 -31.87 -6.47 -7.05
N GLN A 584 -31.82 -7.78 -7.05
CA GLN A 584 -32.71 -8.61 -7.85
C GLN A 584 -33.58 -9.49 -6.97
N THR A 585 -34.83 -9.13 -6.81
CA THR A 585 -35.79 -9.86 -5.97
C THR A 585 -37.02 -10.19 -6.74
N PHE A 586 -37.49 -11.45 -6.62
CA PHE A 586 -38.79 -11.82 -7.16
C PHE A 586 -39.45 -12.96 -6.40
N ILE A 587 -40.78 -13.01 -6.52
CA ILE A 587 -41.63 -14.10 -6.08
C ILE A 587 -42.38 -14.63 -7.30
N LEU A 588 -42.29 -15.91 -7.55
CA LEU A 588 -43.03 -16.61 -8.59
C LEU A 588 -44.14 -17.45 -7.96
N ILE A 589 -45.37 -17.24 -8.41
CA ILE A 589 -46.55 -17.97 -8.03
C ILE A 589 -46.97 -18.83 -9.22
N ARG A 590 -47.22 -20.09 -9.02
CA ARG A 590 -47.77 -20.98 -10.05
C ARG A 590 -48.95 -21.77 -9.53
N HIS A 591 -50.07 -21.74 -10.26
CA HIS A 591 -51.20 -22.63 -10.00
C HIS A 591 -50.89 -23.99 -10.64
N LEU A 592 -50.79 -25.02 -9.80
CA LEU A 592 -50.51 -26.38 -10.28
C LEU A 592 -51.75 -26.91 -11.07
N THR A 593 -51.53 -27.69 -12.10
CA THR A 593 -52.57 -28.32 -12.93
C THR A 593 -53.13 -29.57 -12.27
#